data_f69ac7dce4cc56fffa03c2d60bd238b5
#
_entry.id   f69ac7dce4cc56fffa03c2d60bd238b5
#
_cell.length_a   1.000
_cell.length_b   1.000
_cell.length_c   1.000
_cell.angle_alpha   90.00
_cell.angle_beta   90.00
_cell.angle_gamma   90.00
#
_symmetry.space_group_name_H-M   'P 1'
#
loop_
_entity.id
_entity.type
_entity.pdbx_description
1 polymer ?
#
loop_
_entity_poly.entity_id
_entity_poly.type
_entity_poly.pdbx_seq_one_letter_code
_entity_poly.pdbx_strand_id
1 'polypeptide(L)'
;MLDISDAVAAYASAWKLIEAVQGRAFNLGGGPANAISLRQLITHIEDVIGRPVETIYADWRAGDQRYYVSDTRLATRELGLKQPISWLKGVATLAEWLQEERGLARLSSSPSSLQNAEALS
;
A
#
# COMPACT_ATOMS: atom_id res chain seq x y z
N MET A 1 -1.99 -1.52 -7.08
CA MET A 1 -1.99 -0.56 -5.97
C MET A 1 -1.11 0.64 -6.30
N LEU A 2 -1.43 1.85 -5.85
CA LEU A 2 -0.62 3.07 -6.04
C LEU A 2 -0.38 3.70 -4.68
N ASP A 3 0.86 4.01 -4.36
CA ASP A 3 1.20 4.77 -3.15
C ASP A 3 0.78 6.24 -3.29
N ILE A 4 0.33 6.84 -2.19
CA ILE A 4 -0.13 8.23 -2.22
C ILE A 4 0.98 9.21 -2.57
N SER A 5 2.23 8.93 -2.16
CA SER A 5 3.38 9.77 -2.49
C SER A 5 3.68 9.78 -3.99
N ASP A 6 3.49 8.64 -4.67
CA ASP A 6 3.61 8.56 -6.13
C ASP A 6 2.51 9.37 -6.83
N ALA A 7 1.28 9.31 -6.30
CA ALA A 7 0.18 10.13 -6.83
C ALA A 7 0.47 11.61 -6.67
N VAL A 8 0.90 12.06 -5.50
CA VAL A 8 1.28 13.45 -5.23
C VAL A 8 2.42 13.90 -6.14
N ALA A 9 3.44 13.07 -6.34
CA ALA A 9 4.54 13.34 -7.24
C ALA A 9 4.08 13.51 -8.70
N ALA A 10 3.12 12.69 -9.15
CA ALA A 10 2.54 12.80 -10.48
C ALA A 10 1.79 14.12 -10.68
N TYR A 11 0.97 14.53 -9.70
CA TYR A 11 0.30 15.83 -9.74
C TYR A 11 1.29 17.01 -9.73
N ALA A 12 2.33 16.95 -8.90
CA ALA A 12 3.37 17.98 -8.86
C ALA A 12 4.13 18.08 -10.20
N SER A 13 4.41 16.94 -10.84
CA SER A 13 5.04 16.91 -12.17
C SER A 13 4.11 17.48 -13.24
N ALA A 14 2.83 17.11 -13.23
CA ALA A 14 1.85 17.66 -14.17
C ALA A 14 1.71 19.18 -14.02
N TRP A 15 1.71 19.69 -12.79
CA TRP A 15 1.70 21.13 -12.53
C TRP A 15 2.94 21.86 -13.11
N LYS A 16 4.12 21.29 -12.89
CA LYS A 16 5.38 21.87 -13.44
C LYS A 16 5.42 21.86 -14.96
N LEU A 17 4.78 20.88 -15.59
CA LEU A 17 4.74 20.67 -17.04
C LEU A 17 3.42 21.12 -17.67
N ILE A 18 2.64 21.94 -16.96
CA ILE A 18 1.25 22.24 -17.32
C ILE A 18 1.10 22.73 -18.77
N GLU A 19 2.00 23.58 -19.25
CA GLU A 19 1.94 24.09 -20.62
C GLU A 19 2.10 22.99 -21.70
N ALA A 20 2.84 21.94 -21.37
CA ALA A 20 3.08 20.80 -22.27
C ALA A 20 1.99 19.73 -22.18
N VAL A 21 1.31 19.62 -21.03
CA VAL A 21 0.38 18.50 -20.77
C VAL A 21 -1.08 18.93 -20.59
N GLN A 22 -1.38 20.21 -20.59
CA GLN A 22 -2.75 20.73 -20.45
C GLN A 22 -3.70 20.12 -21.52
N GLY A 23 -4.91 19.81 -21.10
CA GLY A 23 -5.93 19.20 -21.98
C GLY A 23 -5.70 17.72 -22.30
N ARG A 24 -4.67 17.09 -21.74
CA ARG A 24 -4.35 15.66 -21.93
C ARG A 24 -4.78 14.83 -20.72
N ALA A 25 -5.18 13.60 -20.97
CA ALA A 25 -5.54 12.63 -19.94
C ALA A 25 -4.42 11.59 -19.75
N PHE A 26 -4.17 11.20 -18.51
CA PHE A 26 -3.15 10.21 -18.15
C PHE A 26 -3.72 9.18 -17.17
N ASN A 27 -3.40 7.91 -17.39
CA ASN A 27 -3.69 6.88 -16.42
C ASN A 27 -2.58 6.86 -15.36
N LEU A 28 -2.97 6.85 -14.08
CA LEU A 28 -2.08 6.63 -12.96
C LEU A 28 -2.35 5.28 -12.30
N GLY A 29 -1.31 4.65 -11.81
CA GLY A 29 -1.39 3.38 -11.11
C GLY A 29 -0.02 2.88 -10.69
N GLY A 30 0.03 1.85 -9.84
CA GLY A 30 1.30 1.28 -9.39
C GLY A 30 2.00 0.37 -10.41
N GLY A 31 1.40 0.18 -11.58
CA GLY A 31 1.93 -0.71 -12.62
C GLY A 31 1.79 -2.21 -12.29
N PRO A 32 2.28 -3.09 -13.20
CA PRO A 32 2.14 -4.54 -13.04
C PRO A 32 2.80 -5.09 -11.78
N ALA A 33 3.94 -4.53 -11.35
CA ALA A 33 4.65 -4.96 -10.15
C ALA A 33 3.86 -4.72 -8.85
N ASN A 34 2.91 -3.79 -8.87
CA ASN A 34 2.02 -3.48 -7.76
C ASN A 34 0.57 -3.99 -7.97
N ALA A 35 0.38 -4.91 -8.92
CA ALA A 35 -0.87 -5.63 -9.10
C ALA A 35 -0.94 -6.77 -8.09
N ILE A 36 -1.89 -6.69 -7.16
CA ILE A 36 -2.05 -7.66 -6.07
C ILE A 36 -3.51 -8.01 -5.88
N SER A 37 -3.78 -9.19 -5.35
CA SER A 37 -5.12 -9.57 -4.90
C SER A 37 -5.41 -9.04 -3.49
N LEU A 38 -6.69 -8.89 -3.16
CA LEU A 38 -7.10 -8.52 -1.80
C LEU A 38 -6.60 -9.53 -0.76
N ARG A 39 -6.53 -10.82 -1.12
CA ARG A 39 -6.01 -11.87 -0.24
C ARG A 39 -4.54 -11.64 0.09
N GLN A 40 -3.70 -11.33 -0.91
CA GLN A 40 -2.29 -11.00 -0.68
C GLN A 40 -2.14 -9.74 0.19
N LEU A 41 -3.00 -8.74 -0.02
CA LEU A 41 -3.00 -7.52 0.81
C LEU A 41 -3.33 -7.84 2.27
N ILE A 42 -4.39 -8.63 2.53
CA ILE A 42 -4.79 -9.03 3.87
C ILE A 42 -3.67 -9.80 4.58
N THR A 43 -3.09 -10.81 3.91
CA THR A 43 -1.95 -11.56 4.47
C THR A 43 -0.80 -10.63 4.86
N HIS A 44 -0.44 -9.68 4.00
CA HIS A 44 0.63 -8.74 4.32
C HIS A 44 0.27 -7.80 5.49
N ILE A 45 -0.98 -7.36 5.57
CA ILE A 45 -1.45 -6.56 6.72
C ILE A 45 -1.34 -7.38 8.01
N GLU A 46 -1.76 -8.64 8.00
CA GLU A 46 -1.64 -9.55 9.15
C GLU A 46 -0.19 -9.68 9.62
N ASP A 47 0.76 -9.82 8.68
CA ASP A 47 2.19 -9.87 8.96
C ASP A 47 2.68 -8.55 9.60
N VAL A 48 2.27 -7.40 9.07
CA VAL A 48 2.67 -6.07 9.56
C VAL A 48 2.13 -5.78 10.95
N ILE A 49 0.86 -6.14 11.23
CA ILE A 49 0.21 -5.86 12.52
C ILE A 49 0.41 -6.99 13.55
N GLY A 50 0.96 -8.14 13.13
CA GLY A 50 1.27 -9.28 14.00
C GLY A 50 0.04 -10.04 14.54
N ARG A 51 -1.10 -9.92 13.87
CA ARG A 51 -2.34 -10.62 14.27
C ARG A 51 -3.26 -10.87 13.08
N PRO A 52 -4.10 -11.92 13.14
CA PRO A 52 -5.08 -12.20 12.09
C PRO A 52 -6.13 -11.08 11.99
N VAL A 53 -6.63 -10.88 10.78
CA VAL A 53 -7.73 -9.97 10.45
C VAL A 53 -8.98 -10.79 10.15
N GLU A 54 -10.05 -10.55 10.89
CA GLU A 54 -11.33 -11.19 10.60
C GLU A 54 -11.83 -10.73 9.22
N THR A 55 -12.14 -11.70 8.35
CA THR A 55 -12.52 -11.45 6.97
C THR A 55 -13.86 -12.08 6.69
N ILE A 56 -14.82 -11.29 6.20
CA ILE A 56 -16.13 -11.75 5.77
C ILE A 56 -16.19 -11.68 4.25
N TYR A 57 -16.55 -12.80 3.63
CA TYR A 57 -16.75 -12.89 2.19
C TYR A 57 -18.21 -12.60 1.86
N ALA A 58 -18.43 -11.77 0.85
CA ALA A 58 -19.75 -11.43 0.34
C ALA A 58 -19.81 -11.74 -1.17
N ASP A 59 -21.01 -11.75 -1.72
CA ASP A 59 -21.21 -11.91 -3.15
C ASP A 59 -20.57 -10.80 -3.96
N TRP A 60 -20.20 -11.13 -5.18
CA TRP A 60 -19.59 -10.19 -6.11
C TRP A 60 -20.59 -9.11 -6.54
N ARG A 61 -20.21 -7.86 -6.42
CA ARG A 61 -21.06 -6.76 -6.86
C ARG A 61 -21.10 -6.65 -8.38
N ALA A 62 -22.27 -6.39 -8.94
CA ALA A 62 -22.43 -6.16 -10.38
C ALA A 62 -21.60 -4.92 -10.80
N GLY A 63 -20.83 -5.06 -11.88
CA GLY A 63 -19.98 -3.99 -12.40
C GLY A 63 -18.57 -3.91 -11.81
N ASP A 64 -18.25 -4.65 -10.76
CA ASP A 64 -16.88 -4.70 -10.25
C ASP A 64 -15.95 -5.45 -11.22
N GLN A 65 -14.76 -4.91 -11.42
CA GLN A 65 -13.74 -5.54 -12.25
C GLN A 65 -12.99 -6.60 -11.43
N ARG A 66 -12.90 -7.81 -12.00
CA ARG A 66 -12.14 -8.91 -11.36
C ARG A 66 -10.63 -8.73 -11.45
N TYR A 67 -10.18 -8.01 -12.45
CA TYR A 67 -8.77 -7.75 -12.70
C TYR A 67 -8.61 -6.38 -13.36
N TYR A 68 -7.74 -5.56 -12.83
CA TYR A 68 -7.41 -4.25 -13.40
C TYR A 68 -5.95 -3.88 -13.14
N VAL A 69 -5.24 -3.53 -14.19
CA VAL A 69 -3.89 -2.94 -14.13
C VAL A 69 -3.84 -1.76 -15.10
N SER A 70 -3.56 -0.56 -14.60
CA SER A 70 -3.41 0.64 -15.43
C SER A 70 -2.19 0.53 -16.33
N ASP A 71 -2.35 0.89 -17.60
CA ASP A 71 -1.22 1.21 -18.46
C ASP A 71 -0.75 2.65 -18.17
N THR A 72 0.36 2.75 -17.48
CA THR A 72 0.93 4.03 -17.01
C THR A 72 2.10 4.52 -17.85
N ARG A 73 2.41 3.85 -18.97
CA ARG A 73 3.59 4.16 -19.80
C ARG A 73 3.57 5.59 -20.32
N LEU A 74 2.40 6.10 -20.71
CA LEU A 74 2.24 7.48 -21.19
C LEU A 74 2.53 8.47 -20.07
N ALA A 75 1.92 8.30 -18.89
CA ALA A 75 2.16 9.16 -17.73
C ALA A 75 3.63 9.15 -17.31
N THR A 76 4.24 7.97 -17.24
CA THR A 76 5.65 7.81 -16.88
C THR A 76 6.56 8.60 -17.81
N ARG A 77 6.34 8.49 -19.13
CA ARG A 77 7.16 9.18 -20.14
C ARG A 77 6.94 10.71 -20.12
N GLU A 78 5.70 11.15 -20.16
CA GLU A 78 5.35 12.56 -20.35
C GLU A 78 5.52 13.38 -19.06
N LEU A 79 5.29 12.79 -17.90
CA LEU A 79 5.45 13.45 -16.61
C LEU A 79 6.78 13.15 -15.92
N GLY A 80 7.64 12.32 -16.52
CA GLY A 80 8.94 11.96 -15.96
C GLY A 80 8.83 11.22 -14.62
N LEU A 81 7.81 10.35 -14.46
CA LEU A 81 7.57 9.66 -13.20
C LEU A 81 8.65 8.60 -12.94
N LYS A 82 9.02 8.48 -11.66
CA LYS A 82 9.95 7.44 -11.20
C LYS A 82 9.26 6.09 -11.08
N GLN A 83 10.07 5.06 -10.80
CA GLN A 83 9.57 3.73 -10.45
C GLN A 83 8.62 3.85 -9.24
N PRO A 84 7.41 3.29 -9.31
CA PRO A 84 6.46 3.36 -8.20
C PRO A 84 6.97 2.68 -6.94
N ILE A 85 6.57 3.21 -5.79
CA ILE A 85 6.85 2.61 -4.49
C ILE A 85 6.21 1.22 -4.45
N SER A 86 6.96 0.23 -3.95
CA SER A 86 6.43 -1.12 -3.76
C SER A 86 5.21 -1.09 -2.82
N TRP A 87 4.16 -1.80 -3.18
CA TRP A 87 2.95 -1.92 -2.37
C TRP A 87 3.23 -2.45 -0.96
N LEU A 88 4.21 -3.35 -0.79
CA LEU A 88 4.64 -3.86 0.51
C LEU A 88 5.14 -2.73 1.41
N LYS A 89 6.01 -1.88 0.88
CA LYS A 89 6.54 -0.72 1.59
C LYS A 89 5.44 0.30 1.88
N GLY A 90 4.60 0.61 0.91
CA GLY A 90 3.50 1.57 1.07
C GLY A 90 2.52 1.17 2.17
N VAL A 91 2.15 -0.11 2.23
CA VAL A 91 1.26 -0.64 3.29
C VAL A 91 1.92 -0.58 4.67
N ALA A 92 3.20 -0.94 4.78
CA ALA A 92 3.94 -0.87 6.03
C ALA A 92 4.02 0.59 6.54
N THR A 93 4.41 1.53 5.68
CA THR A 93 4.47 2.96 6.01
C THR A 93 3.10 3.51 6.44
N LEU A 94 2.02 3.11 5.76
CA LEU A 94 0.67 3.52 6.15
C LEU A 94 0.28 2.96 7.52
N ALA A 95 0.63 1.71 7.81
CA ALA A 95 0.37 1.10 9.12
C ALA A 95 1.13 1.81 10.25
N GLU A 96 2.40 2.13 10.03
CA GLU A 96 3.22 2.90 10.98
C GLU A 96 2.59 4.27 11.25
N TRP A 97 2.24 5.02 10.21
CA TRP A 97 1.60 6.32 10.34
C TRP A 97 0.26 6.24 11.10
N LEU A 98 -0.59 5.25 10.80
CA LEU A 98 -1.85 5.06 11.52
C LEU A 98 -1.65 4.72 13.00
N GLN A 99 -0.61 3.98 13.34
CA GLN A 99 -0.27 3.68 14.73
C GLN A 99 0.18 4.94 15.48
N GLU A 100 1.00 5.78 14.86
CA GLU A 100 1.45 7.04 15.45
C GLU A 100 0.30 8.03 15.65
N GLU A 101 -0.50 8.28 14.61
CA GLU A 101 -1.62 9.23 14.63
C GLU A 101 -2.71 8.85 15.66
N ARG A 102 -2.98 7.57 15.83
CA ARG A 102 -4.02 7.10 16.75
C ARG A 102 -3.51 6.79 18.16
N GLY A 103 -2.24 7.02 18.44
CA GLY A 103 -1.64 6.68 19.74
C GLY A 103 -1.74 5.18 20.07
N LEU A 104 -1.92 4.35 19.04
CA LEU A 104 -1.96 2.90 19.22
C LEU A 104 -0.55 2.46 19.59
N ALA A 105 -0.37 1.95 20.80
CA ALA A 105 0.90 1.39 21.23
C ALA A 105 1.42 0.41 20.16
N ARG A 106 2.70 0.55 19.80
CA ARG A 106 3.37 -0.44 18.94
C ARG A 106 3.07 -1.81 19.52
N LEU A 107 2.48 -2.69 18.76
CA LEU A 107 2.38 -4.10 19.11
C LEU A 107 3.80 -4.64 19.04
N SER A 108 4.55 -4.43 20.13
CA SER A 108 5.88 -5.00 20.29
C SER A 108 5.71 -6.51 20.35
N SER A 109 6.13 -7.20 19.33
CA SER A 109 6.47 -8.60 19.38
C SER A 109 7.61 -8.76 20.39
N SER A 110 7.31 -9.04 21.62
CA SER A 110 8.26 -9.56 22.61
C SER A 110 7.88 -10.98 22.98
N PRO A 111 8.53 -11.98 22.42
CA PRO A 111 8.58 -13.29 23.04
C PRO A 111 9.79 -13.30 23.98
N SER A 112 9.63 -12.84 25.20
CA SER A 112 10.64 -13.06 26.21
C SER A 112 10.05 -12.98 27.62
N SER A 113 9.41 -14.06 28.03
CA SER A 113 9.24 -14.40 29.44
C SER A 113 8.88 -15.87 29.63
N LEU A 114 9.74 -16.75 29.12
CA LEU A 114 9.78 -18.16 29.52
C LEU A 114 11.20 -18.47 29.99
N GLN A 115 11.64 -17.83 31.08
CA GLN A 115 12.75 -18.27 31.87
C GLN A 115 12.53 -17.68 33.26
N ASN A 116 11.95 -18.45 34.14
CA ASN A 116 12.24 -18.52 35.59
C ASN A 116 11.07 -19.22 36.28
N ALA A 117 11.06 -20.52 36.19
CA ALA A 117 10.33 -21.38 37.10
C ALA A 117 11.12 -22.69 37.32
N GLU A 118 12.41 -22.55 37.72
CA GLU A 118 13.16 -23.65 38.29
C GLU A 118 14.23 -23.08 39.22
N ALA A 119 13.87 -22.82 40.42
CA ALA A 119 14.74 -22.84 41.56
C ALA A 119 13.93 -22.55 42.82
N LEU A 120 13.42 -23.60 43.45
CA LEU A 120 13.19 -23.67 44.89
C LEU A 120 12.50 -24.99 45.19
N SER A 121 13.32 -26.00 45.39
CA SER A 121 13.03 -27.12 46.32
C SER A 121 14.32 -27.57 46.94
#